data_4e9da356f86b7bc9a5c45643d1764cd6
#
_entry.id   4e9da356f86b7bc9a5c45643d1764cd6
#
_cell.length_a   1.000
_cell.length_b   1.000
_cell.length_c   1.000
_cell.angle_alpha   90.00
_cell.angle_beta   90.00
_cell.angle_gamma   90.00
#
_symmetry.space_group_name_H-M   'P 1'
#
loop_
_entity.id
_entity.type
_entity.pdbx_description
1 polymer ?
#
loop_
_entity_poly.entity_id
_entity_poly.type
_entity_poly.pdbx_seq_one_letter_code
_entity_poly.pdbx_strand_id
1 'polypeptide(L)'
;MYRSLRPLTRMRNWPRLAVAGIAVAAVGVGLGVASAGESKPTAAGPASVPTVNCPAVRIGVAVPVQQQADVRRNLELLNTQIAEADNRLRTTVGQGGPDFIRNAILGPLKDKRFATISRIEIAIGRNAPKPDLNAAGLSACTLNAARPAKTAPAATKPAKTTEPVVRPTIKPTAKPTIKPTTIAPTPTRTPTKAAGTPVAINGRLSVCGVHLCNQSGDPIQLRGMSSHGLQFFPNCVNAGSLDALRNDWHADFIRLSMYVQEGGLETDPAGFTAKVNGLVDTATGLGLYVVVDFHILTPGDPNFNVGLARTFFANVSARHAANNNVLYEIANEPNGVSWAGIKSYANQVIPVIRANAPDSVVLVGTRGFSSLGLTDGSDETEILKDPITFRNVMYTFHFYAASHRDDRRAVVARAAKSLPLFVSEFGTQTFTGDGANDFDSTTAWLDLLKSNKISYAMWSLSDGRESNSAFRPGTCAGTRFAGTDVLSEAGRYIRSRILTGVGSTR
;
A
#
# COMPACT_ATOMS: atom_id res chain seq x y z
N MET A 1 -6.16 -13.93 65.98
CA MET A 1 -7.55 -13.93 66.53
C MET A 1 -8.52 -14.12 65.36
N TYR A 2 -9.31 -15.17 65.47
CA TYR A 2 -10.41 -15.66 64.64
C TYR A 2 -11.51 -14.65 64.33
N ARG A 3 -12.07 -14.70 63.11
CA ARG A 3 -13.49 -14.99 62.73
C ARG A 3 -13.64 -14.61 61.23
N SER A 4 -13.73 -15.46 60.31
CA SER A 4 -14.79 -16.33 59.72
C SER A 4 -16.20 -15.75 59.73
N LEU A 5 -16.77 -15.52 58.53
CA LEU A 5 -18.16 -15.82 58.16
C LEU A 5 -18.34 -15.69 56.63
N ARG A 6 -18.72 -16.81 56.01
CA ARG A 6 -19.43 -17.00 54.72
C ARG A 6 -20.94 -17.15 55.02
N PRO A 7 -21.79 -17.41 54.03
CA PRO A 7 -22.15 -16.77 52.76
C PRO A 7 -23.68 -16.50 52.72
N LEU A 8 -24.19 -15.86 51.66
CA LEU A 8 -25.59 -16.05 51.24
C LEU A 8 -25.74 -15.91 49.73
N THR A 9 -26.04 -17.04 49.12
CA THR A 9 -26.59 -17.27 47.78
C THR A 9 -27.97 -16.61 47.58
N ARG A 10 -28.16 -15.98 46.43
CA ARG A 10 -29.49 -15.84 45.84
C ARG A 10 -29.46 -16.10 44.35
N MET A 11 -29.86 -17.29 43.95
CA MET A 11 -30.31 -17.62 42.64
C MET A 11 -31.56 -16.82 42.31
N ARG A 12 -31.62 -16.29 41.08
CA ARG A 12 -32.86 -15.80 40.49
C ARG A 12 -33.02 -16.41 39.10
N ASN A 13 -34.04 -17.28 39.02
CA ASN A 13 -34.50 -18.03 37.86
C ASN A 13 -34.87 -17.12 36.69
N TRP A 14 -34.48 -17.52 35.49
CA TRP A 14 -35.05 -17.08 34.25
C TRP A 14 -35.78 -18.25 33.56
N PRO A 15 -37.00 -18.03 33.00
CA PRO A 15 -37.76 -19.11 32.41
C PRO A 15 -37.28 -19.45 31.00
N ARG A 16 -37.22 -20.74 30.73
CA ARG A 16 -37.04 -21.34 29.40
C ARG A 16 -38.33 -21.14 28.59
N LEU A 17 -38.24 -20.49 27.43
CA LEU A 17 -39.26 -20.51 26.41
C LEU A 17 -39.02 -21.66 25.43
N ALA A 18 -40.02 -22.49 25.28
CA ALA A 18 -40.03 -23.68 24.44
C ALA A 18 -40.14 -23.31 22.95
N VAL A 19 -39.38 -24.01 22.12
CA VAL A 19 -39.54 -24.03 20.68
C VAL A 19 -40.61 -25.02 20.33
N ALA A 20 -41.71 -24.54 19.70
CA ALA A 20 -42.75 -25.41 19.10
C ALA A 20 -42.36 -25.61 17.61
N GLY A 21 -42.12 -26.85 17.25
CA GLY A 21 -42.02 -27.30 15.88
C GLY A 21 -43.41 -27.38 15.21
N ILE A 22 -43.47 -26.97 13.95
CA ILE A 22 -44.63 -27.20 13.10
C ILE A 22 -44.23 -28.18 11.99
N ALA A 23 -44.97 -29.29 11.97
CA ALA A 23 -44.80 -30.38 11.03
C ALA A 23 -45.39 -30.02 9.66
N VAL A 24 -44.75 -30.52 8.62
CA VAL A 24 -45.22 -30.53 7.24
C VAL A 24 -46.26 -31.63 7.08
N ALA A 25 -47.45 -31.28 6.59
CA ALA A 25 -48.41 -32.26 6.06
C ALA A 25 -48.58 -32.00 4.56
N ALA A 26 -48.23 -33.03 3.77
CA ALA A 26 -48.53 -33.12 2.37
C ALA A 26 -49.91 -33.79 2.20
N VAL A 27 -50.81 -33.18 1.43
CA VAL A 27 -51.97 -33.91 0.86
C VAL A 27 -52.12 -33.43 -0.58
N GLY A 28 -52.23 -34.40 -1.45
CA GLY A 28 -52.31 -34.23 -2.88
C GLY A 28 -53.71 -34.22 -3.48
N VAL A 29 -53.70 -33.93 -4.76
CA VAL A 29 -54.65 -34.28 -5.84
C VAL A 29 -55.95 -33.47 -5.96
N GLY A 30 -56.08 -32.84 -7.11
CA GLY A 30 -57.33 -32.32 -7.65
C GLY A 30 -57.12 -31.61 -8.99
N LEU A 31 -57.38 -32.34 -10.06
CA LEU A 31 -57.44 -31.82 -11.46
C LEU A 31 -58.62 -30.84 -11.62
N GLY A 32 -58.32 -29.66 -12.15
CA GLY A 32 -59.34 -28.73 -12.62
C GLY A 32 -58.76 -27.88 -13.75
N VAL A 33 -59.08 -28.24 -15.00
CA VAL A 33 -58.80 -27.43 -16.20
C VAL A 33 -59.72 -26.22 -16.24
N ALA A 34 -59.10 -25.03 -16.20
CA ALA A 34 -59.76 -23.81 -16.66
C ALA A 34 -58.70 -23.01 -17.48
N SER A 35 -58.94 -22.97 -18.79
CA SER A 35 -58.19 -22.12 -19.74
C SER A 35 -58.48 -20.64 -19.45
N ALA A 36 -57.44 -19.88 -19.10
CA ALA A 36 -57.48 -18.42 -19.18
C ALA A 36 -56.09 -17.93 -19.63
N GLY A 37 -56.10 -17.15 -20.67
CA GLY A 37 -55.11 -16.40 -21.41
C GLY A 37 -53.69 -16.31 -20.87
N GLU A 38 -52.77 -16.74 -21.72
CA GLU A 38 -51.34 -16.42 -21.59
C GLU A 38 -51.12 -14.89 -21.60
N SER A 39 -50.91 -14.32 -20.43
CA SER A 39 -50.26 -13.04 -20.33
C SER A 39 -48.75 -13.30 -20.39
N LYS A 40 -48.17 -13.10 -21.57
CA LYS A 40 -46.75 -13.07 -21.80
C LYS A 40 -46.09 -12.15 -20.75
N PRO A 41 -45.07 -12.56 -19.96
CA PRO A 41 -44.37 -11.62 -19.10
C PRO A 41 -43.71 -10.58 -20.00
N THR A 42 -44.15 -9.33 -19.86
CA THR A 42 -43.52 -8.17 -20.44
C THR A 42 -42.08 -8.15 -19.91
N ALA A 43 -41.08 -8.31 -20.79
CA ALA A 43 -39.68 -8.17 -20.42
C ALA A 43 -39.52 -6.81 -19.76
N ALA A 44 -39.14 -6.81 -18.48
CA ALA A 44 -38.77 -5.60 -17.78
C ALA A 44 -37.66 -4.96 -18.58
N GLY A 45 -37.89 -3.75 -19.08
CA GLY A 45 -36.87 -2.97 -19.78
C GLY A 45 -35.61 -2.84 -18.90
N PRO A 46 -34.43 -2.60 -19.50
CA PRO A 46 -33.18 -2.55 -18.73
C PRO A 46 -33.35 -1.56 -17.58
N ALA A 47 -33.15 -2.05 -16.35
CA ALA A 47 -33.21 -1.22 -15.15
C ALA A 47 -32.27 -0.04 -15.31
N SER A 48 -32.78 1.19 -15.22
CA SER A 48 -31.96 2.39 -15.32
C SER A 48 -31.05 2.46 -14.09
N VAL A 49 -29.73 2.44 -14.32
CA VAL A 49 -28.71 2.49 -13.26
C VAL A 49 -28.40 3.95 -12.96
N PRO A 50 -28.37 4.39 -11.68
CA PRO A 50 -27.94 5.73 -11.34
C PRO A 50 -26.46 5.92 -11.69
N THR A 51 -26.04 7.16 -11.89
CA THR A 51 -24.62 7.53 -12.09
C THR A 51 -24.16 8.44 -10.96
N VAL A 52 -22.86 8.51 -10.77
CA VAL A 52 -22.27 9.37 -9.75
C VAL A 52 -22.24 10.85 -10.23
N ASN A 53 -22.56 11.75 -9.32
CA ASN A 53 -22.43 13.19 -9.50
C ASN A 53 -21.45 13.76 -8.46
N CYS A 54 -20.31 14.26 -8.92
CA CYS A 54 -19.27 14.80 -8.07
C CYS A 54 -19.04 16.29 -8.37
N PRO A 55 -18.73 17.12 -7.36
CA PRO A 55 -18.33 18.50 -7.57
C PRO A 55 -17.10 18.61 -8.46
N ALA A 56 -17.09 19.57 -9.38
CA ALA A 56 -15.94 19.84 -10.23
C ALA A 56 -14.81 20.51 -9.44
N VAL A 57 -13.59 20.00 -9.58
CA VAL A 57 -12.38 20.61 -8.99
C VAL A 57 -11.84 21.66 -9.97
N ARG A 58 -11.73 22.90 -9.52
CA ARG A 58 -11.18 24.02 -10.31
C ARG A 58 -9.98 24.59 -9.60
N ILE A 59 -8.88 24.77 -10.32
CA ILE A 59 -7.65 25.36 -9.79
C ILE A 59 -7.67 26.85 -10.13
N GLY A 60 -7.92 27.70 -9.11
CA GLY A 60 -7.98 29.15 -9.25
C GLY A 60 -6.63 29.86 -9.09
N VAL A 61 -5.52 29.12 -8.99
CA VAL A 61 -4.17 29.66 -8.79
C VAL A 61 -3.25 29.24 -9.94
N ALA A 62 -2.16 29.97 -10.14
CA ALA A 62 -1.14 29.57 -11.10
C ALA A 62 -0.43 28.29 -10.64
N VAL A 63 -0.36 27.29 -11.51
CA VAL A 63 0.35 26.04 -11.25
C VAL A 63 1.80 26.18 -11.69
N PRO A 64 2.80 25.99 -10.81
CA PRO A 64 4.21 26.03 -11.18
C PRO A 64 4.50 25.02 -12.31
N VAL A 65 5.38 25.41 -13.24
CA VAL A 65 5.68 24.60 -14.45
C VAL A 65 6.11 23.18 -14.09
N GLN A 66 6.90 23.01 -13.04
CA GLN A 66 7.38 21.73 -12.54
C GLN A 66 6.25 20.82 -12.04
N GLN A 67 5.10 21.39 -11.64
CA GLN A 67 3.97 20.65 -11.08
C GLN A 67 2.80 20.46 -12.05
N GLN A 68 2.84 21.07 -13.23
CA GLN A 68 1.73 21.01 -14.19
C GLN A 68 1.38 19.59 -14.64
N ALA A 69 2.40 18.73 -14.82
CA ALA A 69 2.19 17.33 -15.20
C ALA A 69 1.50 16.55 -14.07
N ASP A 70 1.94 16.74 -12.82
CA ASP A 70 1.37 16.09 -11.64
C ASP A 70 -0.08 16.52 -11.40
N VAL A 71 -0.33 17.82 -11.48
CA VAL A 71 -1.67 18.39 -11.32
C VAL A 71 -2.61 17.83 -12.41
N ARG A 72 -2.16 17.79 -13.67
CA ARG A 72 -2.96 17.23 -14.76
C ARG A 72 -3.31 15.77 -14.53
N ARG A 73 -2.33 14.93 -14.18
CA ARG A 73 -2.57 13.52 -13.86
C ARG A 73 -3.58 13.33 -12.73
N ASN A 74 -3.50 14.13 -11.67
CA ASN A 74 -4.46 14.04 -10.57
C ASN A 74 -5.87 14.51 -10.98
N LEU A 75 -6.00 15.49 -11.88
CA LEU A 75 -7.30 15.87 -12.44
C LEU A 75 -7.89 14.76 -13.32
N GLU A 76 -7.07 14.08 -14.13
CA GLU A 76 -7.48 12.92 -14.92
C GLU A 76 -7.88 11.75 -14.01
N LEU A 77 -7.15 11.53 -12.90
CA LEU A 77 -7.49 10.52 -11.91
C LEU A 77 -8.86 10.75 -11.27
N LEU A 78 -9.25 11.99 -10.98
CA LEU A 78 -10.59 12.30 -10.48
C LEU A 78 -11.69 11.83 -11.44
N ASN A 79 -11.49 11.95 -12.76
CA ASN A 79 -12.42 11.46 -13.77
C ASN A 79 -12.45 9.93 -13.81
N THR A 80 -11.28 9.30 -13.71
CA THR A 80 -11.16 7.83 -13.64
C THR A 80 -11.90 7.26 -12.43
N GLN A 81 -11.77 7.89 -11.26
CA GLN A 81 -12.46 7.48 -10.03
C GLN A 81 -14.00 7.53 -10.17
N ILE A 82 -14.52 8.54 -10.88
CA ILE A 82 -15.97 8.62 -11.18
C ILE A 82 -16.39 7.47 -12.12
N ALA A 83 -15.62 7.21 -13.18
CA ALA A 83 -15.91 6.14 -14.12
C ALA A 83 -15.87 4.75 -13.46
N GLU A 84 -14.93 4.50 -12.53
CA GLU A 84 -14.85 3.28 -11.72
C GLU A 84 -16.07 3.12 -10.83
N ALA A 85 -16.51 4.19 -10.15
CA ALA A 85 -17.70 4.17 -9.31
C ALA A 85 -18.97 3.91 -10.13
N ASP A 86 -19.11 4.54 -11.29
CA ASP A 86 -20.22 4.30 -12.23
C ASP A 86 -20.21 2.86 -12.77
N ASN A 87 -19.03 2.31 -13.05
CA ASN A 87 -18.91 0.90 -13.44
C ASN A 87 -19.35 -0.02 -12.30
N ARG A 88 -18.95 0.27 -11.07
CA ARG A 88 -19.33 -0.50 -9.89
C ARG A 88 -20.86 -0.43 -9.66
N LEU A 89 -21.49 0.74 -9.83
CA LEU A 89 -22.95 0.87 -9.79
C LEU A 89 -23.63 -0.05 -10.80
N ARG A 90 -23.11 -0.15 -12.04
CA ARG A 90 -23.66 -1.02 -13.09
C ARG A 90 -23.49 -2.50 -12.80
N THR A 91 -22.32 -2.91 -12.26
CA THR A 91 -21.98 -4.33 -12.05
C THR A 91 -22.53 -4.90 -10.74
N THR A 92 -23.02 -4.05 -9.83
CA THR A 92 -23.54 -4.47 -8.52
C THR A 92 -25.04 -4.17 -8.34
N VAL A 93 -25.80 -3.99 -9.43
CA VAL A 93 -27.24 -3.77 -9.39
C VAL A 93 -27.91 -4.92 -8.65
N GLY A 94 -28.75 -4.59 -7.64
CA GLY A 94 -29.45 -5.58 -6.83
C GLY A 94 -28.61 -6.29 -5.78
N GLN A 95 -27.33 -5.93 -5.61
CA GLN A 95 -26.46 -6.47 -4.56
C GLN A 95 -26.50 -5.59 -3.32
N GLY A 96 -26.44 -6.24 -2.15
CA GLY A 96 -26.36 -5.57 -0.85
C GLY A 96 -27.66 -4.96 -0.35
N GLY A 97 -27.64 -4.43 0.88
CA GLY A 97 -28.76 -3.76 1.51
C GLY A 97 -28.87 -2.27 1.15
N PRO A 98 -29.79 -1.52 1.78
CA PRO A 98 -30.09 -0.12 1.45
C PRO A 98 -28.89 0.82 1.59
N ASP A 99 -27.90 0.46 2.41
CA ASP A 99 -26.70 1.25 2.64
C ASP A 99 -25.50 0.85 1.75
N PHE A 100 -25.66 -0.16 0.91
CA PHE A 100 -24.56 -0.69 0.09
C PHE A 100 -23.92 0.38 -0.79
N ILE A 101 -24.71 1.14 -1.53
CA ILE A 101 -24.20 2.21 -2.41
C ILE A 101 -23.45 3.25 -1.60
N ARG A 102 -23.99 3.67 -0.46
CA ARG A 102 -23.34 4.65 0.41
C ARG A 102 -22.02 4.14 0.95
N ASN A 103 -22.00 2.93 1.49
CA ASN A 103 -20.84 2.40 2.21
C ASN A 103 -19.79 1.75 1.29
N ALA A 104 -20.23 1.11 0.21
CA ALA A 104 -19.32 0.37 -0.68
C ALA A 104 -18.90 1.14 -1.95
N ILE A 105 -19.61 2.22 -2.32
CA ILE A 105 -19.33 2.99 -3.54
C ILE A 105 -19.05 4.46 -3.22
N LEU A 106 -19.98 5.21 -2.64
CA LEU A 106 -19.83 6.65 -2.42
C LEU A 106 -18.84 6.99 -1.31
N GLY A 107 -18.77 6.20 -0.23
CA GLY A 107 -17.79 6.38 0.84
C GLY A 107 -16.36 6.23 0.34
N PRO A 108 -15.98 5.08 -0.23
CA PRO A 108 -14.64 4.88 -0.82
C PRO A 108 -14.32 5.91 -1.93
N LEU A 109 -15.30 6.30 -2.76
CA LEU A 109 -15.09 7.34 -3.74
C LEU A 109 -14.76 8.69 -3.11
N LYS A 110 -15.48 9.06 -2.04
CA LYS A 110 -15.21 10.29 -1.28
C LYS A 110 -13.76 10.31 -0.77
N ASP A 111 -13.31 9.20 -0.17
CA ASP A 111 -11.96 9.11 0.38
C ASP A 111 -10.88 9.20 -0.71
N LYS A 112 -11.08 8.48 -1.83
CA LYS A 112 -10.19 8.56 -3.01
C LYS A 112 -10.11 9.99 -3.56
N ARG A 113 -11.23 10.66 -3.72
CA ARG A 113 -11.30 12.04 -4.23
C ARG A 113 -10.64 13.02 -3.28
N PHE A 114 -10.92 12.92 -1.98
CA PHE A 114 -10.27 13.75 -0.97
C PHE A 114 -8.75 13.65 -1.06
N ALA A 115 -8.21 12.42 -1.07
CA ALA A 115 -6.78 12.20 -1.22
C ALA A 115 -6.21 12.79 -2.52
N THR A 116 -6.94 12.66 -3.64
CA THR A 116 -6.49 13.17 -4.94
C THR A 116 -6.49 14.70 -4.99
N ILE A 117 -7.53 15.36 -4.44
CA ILE A 117 -7.59 16.83 -4.37
C ILE A 117 -6.47 17.36 -3.46
N SER A 118 -6.26 16.74 -2.30
CA SER A 118 -5.17 17.10 -1.40
C SER A 118 -3.78 16.95 -2.04
N ARG A 119 -3.57 15.91 -2.89
CA ARG A 119 -2.32 15.79 -3.68
C ARG A 119 -2.12 16.93 -4.66
N ILE A 120 -3.20 17.45 -5.28
CA ILE A 120 -3.11 18.64 -6.14
C ILE A 120 -2.66 19.85 -5.31
N GLU A 121 -3.24 20.07 -4.13
CA GLU A 121 -2.83 21.13 -3.21
C GLU A 121 -1.36 21.02 -2.82
N ILE A 122 -0.93 19.81 -2.44
CA ILE A 122 0.45 19.51 -2.07
C ILE A 122 1.40 19.73 -3.26
N ALA A 123 1.04 19.22 -4.45
CA ALA A 123 1.87 19.38 -5.64
C ALA A 123 2.12 20.88 -5.93
N ILE A 124 1.08 21.70 -5.91
CA ILE A 124 1.23 23.14 -6.09
C ILE A 124 2.08 23.75 -4.96
N GLY A 125 1.83 23.32 -3.70
CA GLY A 125 2.50 23.80 -2.49
C GLY A 125 4.01 23.58 -2.45
N ARG A 126 4.57 22.66 -3.26
CA ARG A 126 6.01 22.41 -3.34
C ARG A 126 6.81 23.60 -3.90
N ASN A 127 6.22 24.35 -4.83
CA ASN A 127 6.91 25.45 -5.53
C ASN A 127 6.13 26.79 -5.53
N ALA A 128 4.99 26.85 -4.83
CA ALA A 128 4.15 28.04 -4.65
C ALA A 128 3.42 27.95 -3.29
N PRO A 129 2.74 29.00 -2.81
CA PRO A 129 1.85 28.87 -1.66
C PRO A 129 0.81 27.76 -1.91
N LYS A 130 0.67 26.83 -0.95
CA LYS A 130 -0.29 25.72 -1.02
C LYS A 130 -1.71 26.30 -1.06
N PRO A 131 -2.50 26.03 -2.12
CA PRO A 131 -3.88 26.50 -2.18
C PRO A 131 -4.77 25.64 -1.26
N ASP A 132 -5.85 26.23 -0.74
CA ASP A 132 -6.98 25.48 -0.19
C ASP A 132 -8.02 25.32 -1.30
N LEU A 133 -8.13 24.12 -1.85
CA LEU A 133 -9.12 23.76 -2.86
C LEU A 133 -10.43 23.24 -2.23
N ASN A 134 -10.56 23.30 -0.90
CA ASN A 134 -11.70 22.73 -0.18
C ASN A 134 -11.89 21.23 -0.46
N ALA A 135 -10.82 20.45 -0.28
CA ALA A 135 -10.83 19.01 -0.55
C ALA A 135 -11.98 18.26 0.15
N ALA A 136 -12.31 18.66 1.38
CA ALA A 136 -13.41 18.06 2.15
C ALA A 136 -14.79 18.27 1.49
N GLY A 137 -15.07 19.48 0.99
CA GLY A 137 -16.34 19.81 0.32
C GLY A 137 -16.43 19.23 -1.09
N LEU A 138 -15.30 19.21 -1.83
CA LEU A 138 -15.27 18.74 -3.22
C LEU A 138 -15.13 17.21 -3.38
N SER A 139 -14.84 16.50 -2.30
CA SER A 139 -14.74 15.02 -2.33
C SER A 139 -16.09 14.32 -2.30
N ALA A 140 -17.10 14.91 -1.63
CA ALA A 140 -18.40 14.28 -1.46
C ALA A 140 -19.20 14.24 -2.78
N CYS A 141 -19.57 13.03 -3.21
CA CYS A 141 -20.37 12.80 -4.40
C CYS A 141 -21.79 12.35 -4.03
N THR A 142 -22.74 12.61 -4.92
CA THR A 142 -24.13 12.18 -4.84
C THR A 142 -24.48 11.28 -6.03
N LEU A 143 -25.69 10.78 -6.09
CA LEU A 143 -26.20 10.04 -7.25
C LEU A 143 -27.08 10.95 -8.10
N ASN A 144 -26.90 10.88 -9.41
CA ASN A 144 -27.92 11.35 -10.35
C ASN A 144 -29.10 10.39 -10.34
N ALA A 145 -30.33 10.93 -10.44
CA ALA A 145 -31.51 10.08 -10.62
C ALA A 145 -31.35 9.18 -11.85
N ALA A 146 -31.79 7.93 -11.71
CA ALA A 146 -31.78 6.97 -12.80
C ALA A 146 -32.60 7.51 -13.98
N ARG A 147 -31.99 7.79 -15.13
CA ARG A 147 -32.62 8.29 -16.33
C ARG A 147 -32.89 7.13 -17.28
N PRO A 148 -34.10 7.04 -17.90
CA PRO A 148 -34.35 6.00 -18.91
C PRO A 148 -33.28 6.10 -20.02
N ALA A 149 -32.73 4.98 -20.44
CA ALA A 149 -31.72 4.95 -21.49
C ALA A 149 -32.32 5.53 -22.79
N LYS A 150 -31.81 6.66 -23.25
CA LYS A 150 -32.01 7.09 -24.63
C LYS A 150 -31.23 6.10 -25.50
N THR A 151 -31.94 5.40 -26.37
CA THR A 151 -31.35 4.60 -27.44
C THR A 151 -30.32 5.44 -28.22
N ALA A 152 -29.06 5.05 -28.13
CA ALA A 152 -28.01 5.65 -28.93
C ALA A 152 -28.27 5.27 -30.43
N PRO A 153 -28.05 6.19 -31.36
CA PRO A 153 -28.09 5.86 -32.81
C PRO A 153 -27.05 4.79 -33.12
N ALA A 154 -27.42 3.81 -33.91
CA ALA A 154 -26.54 2.73 -34.38
C ALA A 154 -25.27 3.32 -35.00
N ALA A 155 -24.11 2.91 -34.53
CA ALA A 155 -22.82 3.28 -35.08
C ALA A 155 -22.70 2.72 -36.50
N THR A 156 -22.63 3.61 -37.47
CA THR A 156 -22.29 3.30 -38.87
C THR A 156 -20.85 2.77 -38.92
N LYS A 157 -20.72 1.57 -39.51
CA LYS A 157 -19.48 0.85 -39.73
C LYS A 157 -18.52 1.70 -40.59
N PRO A 158 -17.25 1.89 -40.20
CA PRO A 158 -16.31 2.59 -41.08
C PRO A 158 -15.98 1.74 -42.32
N ALA A 159 -16.01 2.38 -43.47
CA ALA A 159 -15.60 1.79 -44.74
C ALA A 159 -14.10 1.46 -44.75
N LYS A 160 -13.76 0.29 -45.29
CA LYS A 160 -12.38 -0.13 -45.56
C LYS A 160 -11.78 0.78 -46.63
N THR A 161 -10.76 1.55 -46.26
CA THR A 161 -9.87 2.18 -47.22
C THR A 161 -8.61 1.34 -47.31
N THR A 162 -8.39 0.70 -48.44
CA THR A 162 -7.16 -0.01 -48.78
C THR A 162 -6.22 0.97 -49.46
N GLU A 163 -5.08 1.26 -48.84
CA GLU A 163 -3.91 1.80 -49.54
C GLU A 163 -2.68 0.93 -49.24
N PRO A 164 -1.79 0.72 -50.21
CA PRO A 164 -0.74 -0.27 -50.09
C PRO A 164 0.49 0.29 -49.36
N VAL A 165 0.89 -0.41 -48.29
CA VAL A 165 2.14 -0.12 -47.58
C VAL A 165 3.31 -0.69 -48.36
N VAL A 166 4.13 0.18 -48.93
CA VAL A 166 5.45 -0.16 -49.48
C VAL A 166 6.41 -0.42 -48.30
N ARG A 167 6.86 -1.65 -48.20
CA ARG A 167 7.84 -2.10 -47.19
C ARG A 167 9.26 -1.87 -47.73
N PRO A 168 10.13 -1.10 -47.10
CA PRO A 168 11.54 -1.08 -47.46
C PRO A 168 12.23 -2.35 -46.95
N THR A 169 12.84 -3.08 -47.84
CA THR A 169 13.70 -4.24 -47.53
C THR A 169 15.05 -3.75 -47.05
N ILE A 170 15.36 -3.94 -45.76
CA ILE A 170 16.70 -3.68 -45.22
C ILE A 170 17.48 -5.00 -45.24
N LYS A 171 18.61 -4.97 -45.97
CA LYS A 171 19.59 -6.04 -46.11
C LYS A 171 20.32 -6.22 -44.78
N PRO A 172 20.56 -7.44 -44.24
CA PRO A 172 21.28 -7.64 -43.01
C PRO A 172 22.76 -7.27 -43.15
N THR A 173 23.22 -6.32 -42.34
CA THR A 173 24.64 -6.05 -42.19
C THR A 173 25.19 -6.95 -41.06
N ALA A 174 26.36 -7.51 -41.31
CA ALA A 174 27.04 -8.50 -40.50
C ALA A 174 27.28 -8.03 -39.04
N LYS A 175 27.03 -8.95 -38.10
CA LYS A 175 27.22 -8.85 -36.66
C LYS A 175 28.72 -8.80 -36.33
N PRO A 176 29.23 -7.81 -35.56
CA PRO A 176 30.60 -7.90 -35.03
C PRO A 176 30.63 -8.96 -33.91
N THR A 177 31.50 -9.93 -34.04
CA THR A 177 31.77 -10.95 -33.01
C THR A 177 32.69 -10.32 -31.96
N ILE A 178 32.11 -9.98 -30.80
CA ILE A 178 32.90 -9.57 -29.63
C ILE A 178 33.28 -10.85 -28.86
N LYS A 179 34.58 -11.11 -28.80
CA LYS A 179 35.15 -12.22 -28.02
C LYS A 179 34.94 -11.93 -26.53
N PRO A 180 34.42 -12.86 -25.71
CA PRO A 180 34.25 -12.62 -24.27
C PRO A 180 35.64 -12.54 -23.63
N THR A 181 35.99 -11.40 -23.06
CA THR A 181 37.13 -11.29 -22.14
C THR A 181 36.60 -11.72 -20.78
N THR A 182 37.06 -12.86 -20.33
CA THR A 182 36.78 -13.38 -18.98
C THR A 182 37.57 -12.51 -17.99
N ILE A 183 36.88 -11.57 -17.34
CA ILE A 183 37.40 -10.88 -16.15
C ILE A 183 37.15 -11.84 -14.99
N ALA A 184 38.25 -12.36 -14.40
CA ALA A 184 38.20 -13.15 -13.18
C ALA A 184 37.51 -12.32 -12.08
N PRO A 185 36.58 -12.90 -11.29
CA PRO A 185 35.95 -12.18 -10.19
C PRO A 185 37.03 -11.89 -9.14
N THR A 186 37.28 -10.59 -8.89
CA THR A 186 38.03 -10.14 -7.71
C THR A 186 37.29 -10.67 -6.48
N PRO A 187 37.98 -11.35 -5.53
CA PRO A 187 37.32 -11.85 -4.33
C PRO A 187 36.75 -10.68 -3.55
N THR A 188 35.44 -10.54 -3.55
CA THR A 188 34.69 -9.55 -2.77
C THR A 188 34.90 -9.89 -1.30
N ARG A 189 35.73 -9.10 -0.63
CA ARG A 189 35.93 -9.18 0.82
C ARG A 189 34.56 -9.00 1.47
N THR A 190 34.05 -10.05 2.12
CA THR A 190 32.83 -9.99 2.94
C THR A 190 33.03 -8.86 3.96
N PRO A 191 32.18 -7.81 3.98
CA PRO A 191 32.35 -6.74 4.96
C PRO A 191 32.23 -7.34 6.35
N THR A 192 33.24 -7.18 7.18
CA THR A 192 33.19 -7.54 8.61
C THR A 192 32.18 -6.60 9.25
N LYS A 193 30.99 -7.09 9.58
CA LYS A 193 29.90 -6.31 10.18
C LYS A 193 30.39 -5.76 11.52
N ALA A 194 30.32 -4.45 11.73
CA ALA A 194 30.62 -3.83 13.00
C ALA A 194 29.74 -4.43 14.11
N ALA A 195 30.35 -4.84 15.22
CA ALA A 195 29.63 -5.41 16.35
C ALA A 195 28.54 -4.44 16.86
N GLY A 196 27.37 -4.97 17.26
CA GLY A 196 26.26 -4.18 17.78
C GLY A 196 25.38 -3.51 16.71
N THR A 197 25.56 -3.82 15.41
CA THR A 197 24.63 -3.35 14.38
C THR A 197 23.38 -4.26 14.33
N PRO A 198 22.21 -3.76 13.85
CA PRO A 198 21.01 -4.59 13.72
C PRO A 198 21.24 -5.91 12.97
N VAL A 199 22.02 -5.85 11.88
CA VAL A 199 22.34 -7.03 11.07
C VAL A 199 23.34 -7.95 11.78
N ALA A 200 24.28 -7.41 12.56
CA ALA A 200 25.21 -8.25 13.34
C ALA A 200 24.50 -8.97 14.49
N ILE A 201 23.49 -8.33 15.09
CA ILE A 201 22.68 -8.90 16.18
C ILE A 201 21.73 -9.97 15.65
N ASN A 202 20.97 -9.68 14.60
CA ASN A 202 19.85 -10.52 14.17
C ASN A 202 20.21 -11.47 13.00
N GLY A 203 21.30 -11.21 12.26
CA GLY A 203 21.72 -12.05 11.15
C GLY A 203 20.75 -12.06 9.97
N ARG A 204 20.56 -13.21 9.32
CA ARG A 204 19.57 -13.39 8.25
C ARG A 204 18.18 -13.48 8.86
N LEU A 205 17.24 -12.74 8.28
CA LEU A 205 15.83 -12.78 8.71
C LEU A 205 15.06 -13.88 7.96
N SER A 206 14.03 -14.38 8.63
CA SER A 206 13.09 -15.36 8.06
C SER A 206 11.69 -15.12 8.63
N VAL A 207 10.68 -15.75 8.03
CA VAL A 207 9.32 -15.79 8.58
C VAL A 207 9.13 -17.10 9.33
N CYS A 208 8.78 -17.02 10.61
CA CYS A 208 8.50 -18.15 11.47
C CYS A 208 7.08 -18.03 12.07
N GLY A 209 6.16 -18.82 11.56
CA GLY A 209 4.73 -18.68 11.86
C GLY A 209 4.21 -17.31 11.40
N VAL A 210 3.72 -16.50 12.33
CA VAL A 210 3.18 -15.16 12.06
C VAL A 210 4.19 -14.02 12.35
N HIS A 211 5.45 -14.34 12.60
CA HIS A 211 6.45 -13.36 13.00
C HIS A 211 7.62 -13.27 12.03
N LEU A 212 8.27 -12.10 12.02
CA LEU A 212 9.62 -11.93 11.51
C LEU A 212 10.58 -12.45 12.59
N CYS A 213 11.51 -13.34 12.19
CA CYS A 213 12.46 -13.97 13.09
C CYS A 213 13.89 -13.68 12.69
N ASN A 214 14.77 -13.60 13.71
CA ASN A 214 16.22 -13.51 13.52
C ASN A 214 16.82 -14.84 13.05
N GLN A 215 18.12 -14.87 12.87
CA GLN A 215 18.86 -16.07 12.41
C GLN A 215 18.75 -17.23 13.39
N SER A 216 18.51 -16.99 14.68
CA SER A 216 18.32 -18.00 15.72
C SER A 216 16.88 -18.54 15.79
N GLY A 217 15.95 -17.96 15.02
CA GLY A 217 14.53 -18.33 15.03
C GLY A 217 13.70 -17.57 16.07
N ASP A 218 14.28 -16.58 16.74
CA ASP A 218 13.55 -15.76 17.75
C ASP A 218 12.70 -14.70 17.07
N PRO A 219 11.41 -14.55 17.43
CA PRO A 219 10.57 -13.47 16.94
C PRO A 219 11.09 -12.09 17.32
N ILE A 220 11.28 -11.22 16.35
CA ILE A 220 11.80 -9.86 16.55
C ILE A 220 10.84 -8.79 16.00
N GLN A 221 11.07 -7.54 16.39
CA GLN A 221 10.45 -6.35 15.82
C GLN A 221 11.52 -5.41 15.31
N LEU A 222 11.55 -5.09 14.03
CA LEU A 222 12.38 -4.03 13.46
C LEU A 222 11.64 -2.68 13.50
N ARG A 223 12.36 -1.60 13.77
CA ARG A 223 11.86 -0.24 13.85
C ARG A 223 12.69 0.66 12.95
N GLY A 224 12.05 1.37 12.04
CA GLY A 224 12.76 2.14 11.05
C GLY A 224 11.99 3.32 10.50
N MET A 225 12.56 3.88 9.45
CA MET A 225 11.98 4.96 8.69
C MET A 225 11.78 4.54 7.23
N SER A 226 10.75 5.08 6.60
CA SER A 226 10.60 5.05 5.14
C SER A 226 11.21 6.34 4.56
N SER A 227 11.95 6.25 3.46
CA SER A 227 12.21 7.43 2.65
C SER A 227 10.88 7.96 2.09
N HIS A 228 10.82 9.21 1.71
CA HIS A 228 9.88 9.67 0.69
C HIS A 228 10.39 9.22 -0.69
N GLY A 229 9.63 9.48 -1.77
CA GLY A 229 10.08 9.18 -3.13
C GLY A 229 11.47 9.75 -3.40
N LEU A 230 12.38 8.90 -3.88
CA LEU A 230 13.79 9.24 -4.13
C LEU A 230 13.98 10.32 -5.21
N GLN A 231 12.96 10.59 -6.03
CA GLN A 231 12.93 11.68 -7.00
C GLN A 231 12.48 13.02 -6.39
N PHE A 232 11.67 12.98 -5.34
CA PHE A 232 11.15 14.19 -4.70
C PHE A 232 12.13 14.79 -3.68
N PHE A 233 12.76 13.91 -2.88
CA PHE A 233 13.70 14.30 -1.83
C PHE A 233 15.05 13.60 -2.01
N PRO A 234 15.75 13.85 -3.16
CA PRO A 234 16.95 13.10 -3.53
C PRO A 234 18.12 13.25 -2.55
N ASN A 235 18.13 14.34 -1.77
CA ASN A 235 19.21 14.66 -0.82
C ASN A 235 18.87 14.21 0.62
N CYS A 236 17.64 13.78 0.91
CA CYS A 236 17.26 13.36 2.26
C CYS A 236 17.71 11.95 2.61
N VAL A 237 18.02 11.11 1.61
CA VAL A 237 18.52 9.75 1.83
C VAL A 237 19.93 9.65 1.25
N ASN A 238 20.92 9.68 2.12
CA ASN A 238 22.33 9.64 1.79
C ASN A 238 23.14 9.01 2.94
N ALA A 239 24.46 8.91 2.80
CA ALA A 239 25.31 8.31 3.81
C ALA A 239 25.18 9.00 5.19
N GLY A 240 25.05 10.33 5.23
CA GLY A 240 24.93 11.09 6.49
C GLY A 240 23.59 10.84 7.19
N SER A 241 22.47 10.81 6.46
CA SER A 241 21.17 10.53 7.05
C SER A 241 21.01 9.07 7.48
N LEU A 242 21.59 8.13 6.73
CA LEU A 242 21.62 6.71 7.11
C LEU A 242 22.52 6.47 8.32
N ASP A 243 23.64 7.19 8.43
CA ASP A 243 24.48 7.18 9.63
C ASP A 243 23.75 7.71 10.86
N ALA A 244 23.01 8.82 10.72
CA ALA A 244 22.18 9.36 11.78
C ALA A 244 21.06 8.37 12.20
N LEU A 245 20.39 7.72 11.25
CA LEU A 245 19.42 6.67 11.56
C LEU A 245 20.04 5.55 12.37
N ARG A 246 21.26 5.11 11.99
CA ARG A 246 21.96 4.01 12.66
C ARG A 246 22.49 4.43 14.05
N ASN A 247 23.16 5.57 14.16
CA ASN A 247 23.97 5.92 15.33
C ASN A 247 23.25 6.87 16.30
N ASP A 248 22.36 7.75 15.79
CA ASP A 248 21.60 8.70 16.63
C ASP A 248 20.17 8.25 16.95
N TRP A 249 19.52 7.55 16.01
CA TRP A 249 18.16 7.05 16.24
C TRP A 249 18.13 5.60 16.75
N HIS A 250 19.22 4.85 16.54
CA HIS A 250 19.28 3.41 16.74
C HIS A 250 18.19 2.65 15.98
N ALA A 251 17.88 3.12 14.77
CA ALA A 251 16.95 2.45 13.89
C ALA A 251 17.53 1.11 13.38
N ASP A 252 16.66 0.16 13.14
CA ASP A 252 17.02 -1.18 12.67
C ASP A 252 17.13 -1.24 11.14
N PHE A 253 16.34 -0.42 10.43
CA PHE A 253 16.28 -0.45 8.97
C PHE A 253 15.84 0.87 8.34
N ILE A 254 16.06 0.95 7.03
CA ILE A 254 15.49 1.96 6.12
C ILE A 254 14.63 1.27 5.06
N ARG A 255 13.45 1.82 4.76
CA ARG A 255 12.65 1.48 3.59
C ARG A 255 12.94 2.49 2.49
N LEU A 256 13.36 2.03 1.32
CA LEU A 256 13.66 2.85 0.15
C LEU A 256 12.45 2.84 -0.79
N SER A 257 11.66 3.91 -0.76
CA SER A 257 10.44 4.06 -1.56
C SER A 257 10.80 4.48 -2.98
N MET A 258 11.02 3.47 -3.85
CA MET A 258 11.32 3.69 -5.27
C MET A 258 10.01 3.85 -6.04
N TYR A 259 9.55 5.09 -6.16
CA TYR A 259 8.36 5.41 -6.96
C TYR A 259 8.51 4.93 -8.38
N VAL A 260 7.48 4.26 -8.87
CA VAL A 260 7.45 3.76 -10.26
C VAL A 260 7.04 4.88 -11.20
N GLN A 261 5.91 5.52 -10.91
CA GLN A 261 5.35 6.66 -11.63
C GLN A 261 5.86 7.99 -11.05
N GLU A 262 5.23 9.08 -11.42
CA GLU A 262 5.47 10.43 -10.90
C GLU A 262 6.90 10.94 -11.09
N GLY A 263 7.49 10.63 -12.24
CA GLY A 263 8.89 10.98 -12.52
C GLY A 263 9.91 10.04 -11.87
N GLY A 264 9.46 8.87 -11.42
CA GLY A 264 10.27 7.83 -10.80
C GLY A 264 10.88 6.84 -11.79
N LEU A 265 10.91 5.57 -11.40
CA LEU A 265 11.62 4.47 -12.08
C LEU A 265 11.30 4.35 -13.59
N GLU A 266 10.04 4.57 -13.99
CA GLU A 266 9.64 4.46 -15.40
C GLU A 266 10.30 5.50 -16.31
N THR A 267 10.76 6.63 -15.76
CA THR A 267 11.40 7.71 -16.52
C THR A 267 12.88 7.49 -16.75
N ASP A 268 13.56 6.87 -15.79
CA ASP A 268 14.98 6.48 -15.88
C ASP A 268 15.23 5.17 -15.09
N PRO A 269 14.84 4.01 -15.67
CA PRO A 269 15.00 2.73 -14.98
C PRO A 269 16.43 2.41 -14.57
N ALA A 270 17.40 2.79 -15.39
CA ALA A 270 18.81 2.51 -15.12
C ALA A 270 19.36 3.38 -13.98
N GLY A 271 19.12 4.70 -14.04
CA GLY A 271 19.62 5.65 -13.05
C GLY A 271 18.97 5.42 -11.68
N PHE A 272 17.66 5.22 -11.61
CA PHE A 272 16.99 4.93 -10.34
C PHE A 272 17.37 3.57 -9.75
N THR A 273 17.54 2.53 -10.58
CA THR A 273 18.05 1.24 -10.11
C THR A 273 19.46 1.37 -9.55
N ALA A 274 20.34 2.13 -10.23
CA ALA A 274 21.68 2.40 -9.73
C ALA A 274 21.68 3.19 -8.40
N LYS A 275 20.78 4.17 -8.27
CA LYS A 275 20.59 4.94 -7.03
C LYS A 275 20.16 4.04 -5.87
N VAL A 276 19.13 3.19 -6.07
CA VAL A 276 18.69 2.22 -5.06
C VAL A 276 19.84 1.30 -4.66
N ASN A 277 20.55 0.73 -5.62
CA ASN A 277 21.69 -0.14 -5.36
C ASN A 277 22.78 0.57 -4.50
N GLY A 278 23.12 1.83 -4.80
CA GLY A 278 24.07 2.60 -4.01
C GLY A 278 23.62 2.87 -2.58
N LEU A 279 22.33 3.12 -2.37
CA LEU A 279 21.74 3.29 -1.04
C LEU A 279 21.71 1.96 -0.25
N VAL A 280 21.44 0.83 -0.92
CA VAL A 280 21.53 -0.51 -0.31
C VAL A 280 22.98 -0.80 0.10
N ASP A 281 23.96 -0.50 -0.75
CA ASP A 281 25.39 -0.67 -0.41
C ASP A 281 25.77 0.16 0.84
N THR A 282 25.32 1.42 0.90
CA THR A 282 25.57 2.32 2.04
C THR A 282 24.95 1.78 3.33
N ALA A 283 23.66 1.41 3.31
CA ALA A 283 22.97 0.86 4.46
C ALA A 283 23.57 -0.47 4.91
N THR A 284 23.99 -1.32 3.97
CA THR A 284 24.69 -2.58 4.26
C THR A 284 26.00 -2.33 4.99
N GLY A 285 26.78 -1.33 4.54
CA GLY A 285 28.03 -0.90 5.19
C GLY A 285 27.81 -0.43 6.63
N LEU A 286 26.68 0.20 6.93
CA LEU A 286 26.27 0.63 8.26
C LEU A 286 25.65 -0.49 9.10
N GLY A 287 25.40 -1.66 8.55
CA GLY A 287 24.76 -2.79 9.22
C GLY A 287 23.27 -2.59 9.50
N LEU A 288 22.60 -1.75 8.71
CA LEU A 288 21.14 -1.61 8.68
C LEU A 288 20.50 -2.67 7.78
N TYR A 289 19.29 -3.09 8.10
CA TYR A 289 18.43 -3.76 7.14
C TYR A 289 17.87 -2.75 6.13
N VAL A 290 17.52 -3.23 4.95
CA VAL A 290 16.94 -2.42 3.88
C VAL A 290 15.70 -3.11 3.35
N VAL A 291 14.59 -2.38 3.29
CA VAL A 291 13.40 -2.77 2.51
C VAL A 291 13.46 -2.01 1.18
N VAL A 292 13.60 -2.72 0.08
CA VAL A 292 13.53 -2.14 -1.27
C VAL A 292 12.11 -2.22 -1.76
N ASP A 293 11.45 -1.07 -1.88
CA ASP A 293 10.04 -0.95 -2.20
C ASP A 293 9.82 -0.50 -3.65
N PHE A 294 9.04 -1.29 -4.40
CA PHE A 294 8.50 -0.92 -5.70
C PHE A 294 7.23 -0.10 -5.48
N HIS A 295 7.39 1.22 -5.35
CA HIS A 295 6.39 2.14 -4.84
C HIS A 295 5.37 2.54 -5.90
N ILE A 296 4.26 1.79 -5.98
CA ILE A 296 3.12 2.11 -6.85
C ILE A 296 2.02 2.83 -6.08
N LEU A 297 1.33 3.77 -6.76
CA LEU A 297 0.13 4.43 -6.26
C LEU A 297 -0.95 4.50 -7.35
N THR A 298 -0.61 4.99 -8.54
CA THR A 298 -1.52 5.16 -9.66
C THR A 298 -0.77 4.95 -10.99
N PRO A 299 -1.16 3.93 -11.78
CA PRO A 299 -2.21 2.95 -11.52
C PRO A 299 -1.89 2.05 -10.31
N GLY A 300 -2.94 1.68 -9.55
CA GLY A 300 -2.81 0.86 -8.35
C GLY A 300 -2.76 -0.64 -8.59
N ASP A 301 -3.04 -1.09 -9.83
CA ASP A 301 -2.84 -2.50 -10.21
C ASP A 301 -1.35 -2.74 -10.49
N PRO A 302 -0.65 -3.54 -9.65
CA PRO A 302 0.77 -3.81 -9.84
C PRO A 302 1.08 -4.55 -11.15
N ASN A 303 0.12 -5.23 -11.75
CA ASN A 303 0.30 -5.90 -13.04
C ASN A 303 0.54 -4.91 -14.20
N PHE A 304 0.13 -3.64 -14.04
CA PHE A 304 0.37 -2.61 -15.05
C PHE A 304 1.87 -2.46 -15.38
N ASN A 305 2.73 -2.53 -14.36
CA ASN A 305 4.18 -2.39 -14.50
C ASN A 305 4.95 -3.69 -14.18
N VAL A 306 4.33 -4.87 -14.30
CA VAL A 306 4.96 -6.16 -13.94
C VAL A 306 6.27 -6.42 -14.68
N GLY A 307 6.38 -6.04 -15.95
CA GLY A 307 7.63 -6.16 -16.73
C GLY A 307 8.77 -5.33 -16.15
N LEU A 308 8.49 -4.08 -15.75
CA LEU A 308 9.44 -3.19 -15.12
C LEU A 308 9.82 -3.70 -13.71
N ALA A 309 8.85 -4.15 -12.93
CA ALA A 309 9.10 -4.76 -11.61
C ALA A 309 10.05 -5.95 -11.70
N ARG A 310 9.80 -6.87 -12.64
CA ARG A 310 10.67 -8.04 -12.86
C ARG A 310 12.09 -7.64 -13.22
N THR A 311 12.27 -6.64 -14.08
CA THR A 311 13.59 -6.14 -14.49
C THR A 311 14.31 -5.48 -13.31
N PHE A 312 13.60 -4.64 -12.55
CA PHE A 312 14.13 -3.96 -11.38
C PHE A 312 14.57 -4.95 -10.31
N PHE A 313 13.70 -5.86 -9.91
CA PHE A 313 14.03 -6.85 -8.87
C PHE A 313 15.06 -7.88 -9.32
N ALA A 314 15.13 -8.25 -10.62
CA ALA A 314 16.21 -9.07 -11.13
C ALA A 314 17.57 -8.41 -10.93
N ASN A 315 17.69 -7.11 -11.24
CA ASN A 315 18.91 -6.35 -11.08
C ASN A 315 19.31 -6.20 -9.60
N VAL A 316 18.38 -5.72 -8.76
CA VAL A 316 18.66 -5.45 -7.35
C VAL A 316 18.98 -6.77 -6.61
N SER A 317 18.21 -7.83 -6.82
CA SER A 317 18.44 -9.12 -6.14
C SER A 317 19.73 -9.79 -6.59
N ALA A 318 20.11 -9.70 -7.86
CA ALA A 318 21.38 -10.23 -8.35
C ALA A 318 22.57 -9.48 -7.76
N ARG A 319 22.52 -8.13 -7.73
CA ARG A 319 23.61 -7.32 -7.17
C ARG A 319 23.83 -7.60 -5.68
N HIS A 320 22.76 -7.80 -4.93
CA HIS A 320 22.80 -7.96 -3.47
C HIS A 320 22.59 -9.41 -3.03
N ALA A 321 22.80 -10.39 -3.89
CA ALA A 321 22.57 -11.83 -3.61
C ALA A 321 23.34 -12.35 -2.38
N ALA A 322 24.55 -11.82 -2.13
CA ALA A 322 25.37 -12.18 -0.97
C ALA A 322 24.93 -11.46 0.34
N ASN A 323 24.08 -10.46 0.25
CA ASN A 323 23.64 -9.67 1.40
C ASN A 323 22.51 -10.35 2.15
N ASN A 324 22.58 -10.44 3.48
CA ASN A 324 21.53 -11.04 4.31
C ASN A 324 20.62 -9.98 4.97
N ASN A 325 20.75 -8.72 4.58
CA ASN A 325 20.05 -7.58 5.16
C ASN A 325 19.02 -6.93 4.21
N VAL A 326 18.78 -7.50 3.02
CA VAL A 326 17.85 -6.92 2.05
C VAL A 326 16.53 -7.68 2.05
N LEU A 327 15.44 -6.94 2.27
CA LEU A 327 14.05 -7.37 2.13
C LEU A 327 13.47 -6.68 0.89
N TYR A 328 12.49 -7.30 0.25
CA TYR A 328 11.90 -6.79 -0.98
C TYR A 328 10.40 -6.57 -0.80
N GLU A 329 9.93 -5.34 -0.94
CA GLU A 329 8.51 -5.00 -0.97
C GLU A 329 8.09 -4.85 -2.42
N ILE A 330 7.30 -5.82 -2.92
CA ILE A 330 7.07 -5.94 -4.35
C ILE A 330 6.00 -4.98 -4.90
N ALA A 331 5.17 -4.41 -4.04
CA ALA A 331 4.20 -3.38 -4.39
C ALA A 331 3.80 -2.61 -3.13
N ASN A 332 3.90 -1.28 -3.15
CA ASN A 332 3.58 -0.40 -2.01
C ASN A 332 2.10 -0.48 -1.60
N GLU A 333 1.21 0.03 -2.45
CA GLU A 333 -0.21 0.22 -2.14
C GLU A 333 -1.13 -0.22 -3.28
N PRO A 334 -1.28 -1.53 -3.50
CA PRO A 334 -2.23 -2.04 -4.48
C PRO A 334 -3.65 -1.53 -4.20
N ASN A 335 -4.25 -0.91 -5.21
CA ASN A 335 -5.61 -0.38 -5.12
C ASN A 335 -6.32 -0.49 -6.47
N GLY A 336 -7.66 -0.57 -6.46
CA GLY A 336 -8.44 -0.80 -7.67
C GLY A 336 -8.24 -2.20 -8.30
N VAL A 337 -7.61 -3.12 -7.58
CA VAL A 337 -7.29 -4.49 -8.03
C VAL A 337 -7.76 -5.50 -6.97
N SER A 338 -8.17 -6.70 -7.39
CA SER A 338 -8.55 -7.77 -6.49
C SER A 338 -7.33 -8.43 -5.84
N TRP A 339 -7.55 -9.15 -4.70
CA TRP A 339 -6.50 -9.96 -4.09
C TRP A 339 -5.92 -11.00 -5.07
N ALA A 340 -6.77 -11.65 -5.88
CA ALA A 340 -6.33 -12.58 -6.92
C ALA A 340 -5.40 -11.91 -7.95
N GLY A 341 -5.65 -10.65 -8.32
CA GLY A 341 -4.77 -9.87 -9.19
C GLY A 341 -3.42 -9.58 -8.54
N ILE A 342 -3.40 -9.20 -7.26
CA ILE A 342 -2.17 -9.00 -6.49
C ILE A 342 -1.38 -10.31 -6.37
N LYS A 343 -2.05 -11.42 -6.07
CA LYS A 343 -1.42 -12.75 -6.01
C LYS A 343 -0.84 -13.17 -7.37
N SER A 344 -1.55 -12.89 -8.47
CA SER A 344 -1.04 -13.13 -9.83
C SER A 344 0.25 -12.36 -10.10
N TYR A 345 0.32 -11.10 -9.69
CA TYR A 345 1.53 -10.29 -9.76
C TYR A 345 2.66 -10.87 -8.91
N ALA A 346 2.37 -11.20 -7.65
CA ALA A 346 3.34 -11.79 -6.73
C ALA A 346 3.94 -13.09 -7.27
N ASN A 347 3.11 -13.94 -7.88
CA ASN A 347 3.54 -15.19 -8.51
C ASN A 347 4.50 -14.99 -9.71
N GLN A 348 4.52 -13.81 -10.32
CA GLN A 348 5.43 -13.46 -11.41
C GLN A 348 6.72 -12.79 -10.90
N VAL A 349 6.67 -12.05 -9.80
CA VAL A 349 7.81 -11.26 -9.31
C VAL A 349 8.64 -12.02 -8.27
N ILE A 350 8.00 -12.73 -7.34
CA ILE A 350 8.71 -13.47 -6.29
C ILE A 350 9.73 -14.47 -6.86
N PRO A 351 9.42 -15.28 -7.90
CA PRO A 351 10.42 -16.18 -8.49
C PRO A 351 11.65 -15.48 -9.05
N VAL A 352 11.49 -14.24 -9.56
CA VAL A 352 12.62 -13.45 -10.06
C VAL A 352 13.57 -13.08 -8.94
N ILE A 353 13.05 -12.66 -7.79
CA ILE A 353 13.84 -12.38 -6.58
C ILE A 353 14.51 -13.68 -6.08
N ARG A 354 13.75 -14.78 -6.02
CA ARG A 354 14.21 -16.07 -5.50
C ARG A 354 15.34 -16.71 -6.32
N ALA A 355 15.42 -16.38 -7.60
CA ALA A 355 16.53 -16.85 -8.45
C ALA A 355 17.91 -16.36 -7.96
N ASN A 356 17.96 -15.20 -7.29
CA ASN A 356 19.20 -14.60 -6.79
C ASN A 356 19.28 -14.58 -5.26
N ALA A 357 18.14 -14.41 -4.58
CA ALA A 357 18.02 -14.25 -3.14
C ALA A 357 16.98 -15.26 -2.58
N PRO A 358 17.28 -16.56 -2.55
CA PRO A 358 16.30 -17.63 -2.29
C PRO A 358 15.66 -17.55 -0.90
N ASP A 359 16.35 -16.99 0.09
CA ASP A 359 15.91 -16.96 1.49
C ASP A 359 15.45 -15.57 1.97
N SER A 360 15.51 -14.54 1.12
CA SER A 360 15.10 -13.19 1.51
C SER A 360 13.62 -13.11 1.89
N VAL A 361 13.30 -12.24 2.83
CA VAL A 361 11.90 -11.93 3.15
C VAL A 361 11.33 -11.04 2.05
N VAL A 362 10.14 -11.38 1.57
CA VAL A 362 9.37 -10.61 0.59
C VAL A 362 8.11 -10.08 1.25
N LEU A 363 7.91 -8.77 1.14
CA LEU A 363 6.72 -8.07 1.60
C LEU A 363 5.78 -7.89 0.42
N VAL A 364 4.51 -8.21 0.61
CA VAL A 364 3.48 -8.12 -0.42
C VAL A 364 2.44 -7.11 0.00
N GLY A 365 2.28 -6.05 -0.80
CA GLY A 365 1.24 -5.05 -0.63
C GLY A 365 -0.14 -5.70 -0.67
N THR A 366 -1.01 -5.33 0.29
CA THR A 366 -2.35 -5.87 0.36
C THR A 366 -3.36 -4.95 -0.32
N ARG A 367 -4.54 -5.47 -0.63
CA ARG A 367 -5.61 -4.75 -1.32
C ARG A 367 -6.04 -3.50 -0.55
N GLY A 368 -6.47 -2.48 -1.29
CA GLY A 368 -7.03 -1.26 -0.73
C GLY A 368 -5.99 -0.38 -0.04
N PHE A 369 -4.89 -0.04 -0.74
CA PHE A 369 -3.80 0.78 -0.20
C PHE A 369 -3.08 0.10 0.98
N SER A 370 -2.75 -1.18 0.82
CA SER A 370 -2.13 -2.00 1.88
C SER A 370 -2.90 -1.98 3.21
N SER A 371 -4.26 -1.97 3.15
CA SER A 371 -5.14 -1.95 4.31
C SER A 371 -5.76 -3.31 4.65
N LEU A 372 -5.21 -4.43 4.17
CA LEU A 372 -5.83 -5.76 4.25
C LEU A 372 -7.23 -5.81 3.59
N GLY A 373 -7.49 -4.96 2.60
CA GLY A 373 -8.77 -4.87 1.91
C GLY A 373 -9.78 -3.92 2.56
N LEU A 374 -9.52 -3.39 3.75
CA LEU A 374 -10.50 -2.59 4.52
C LEU A 374 -11.01 -1.35 3.78
N THR A 375 -10.15 -0.67 3.05
CA THR A 375 -10.53 0.52 2.28
C THR A 375 -11.45 0.17 1.09
N ASP A 376 -11.39 -1.08 0.62
CA ASP A 376 -12.19 -1.59 -0.49
C ASP A 376 -13.38 -2.46 -0.03
N GLY A 377 -13.73 -2.44 1.27
CA GLY A 377 -14.84 -3.18 1.83
C GLY A 377 -14.63 -4.70 1.94
N SER A 378 -13.37 -5.13 2.06
CA SER A 378 -12.93 -6.49 2.37
C SER A 378 -12.17 -6.49 3.71
N ASP A 379 -11.55 -7.60 4.06
CA ASP A 379 -10.69 -7.74 5.23
C ASP A 379 -9.63 -8.84 5.01
N GLU A 380 -8.88 -9.17 6.05
CA GLU A 380 -7.82 -10.17 6.02
C GLU A 380 -8.28 -11.58 5.61
N THR A 381 -9.58 -11.85 5.63
CA THR A 381 -10.11 -13.19 5.29
C THR A 381 -9.92 -13.54 3.83
N GLU A 382 -9.81 -12.56 2.92
CA GLU A 382 -9.50 -12.84 1.51
C GLU A 382 -8.09 -13.43 1.35
N ILE A 383 -7.12 -12.95 2.15
CA ILE A 383 -5.75 -13.47 2.17
C ILE A 383 -5.72 -14.86 2.82
N LEU A 384 -6.45 -15.03 3.93
CA LEU A 384 -6.52 -16.32 4.64
C LEU A 384 -7.14 -17.43 3.78
N LYS A 385 -8.11 -17.11 2.93
CA LYS A 385 -8.77 -18.06 2.02
C LYS A 385 -7.86 -18.47 0.84
N ASP A 386 -6.99 -17.58 0.39
CA ASP A 386 -6.14 -17.82 -0.77
C ASP A 386 -4.74 -17.20 -0.56
N PRO A 387 -3.94 -17.70 0.40
CA PRO A 387 -2.64 -17.13 0.74
C PRO A 387 -1.61 -17.31 -0.38
N ILE A 388 -0.55 -16.51 -0.35
CA ILE A 388 0.64 -16.72 -1.16
C ILE A 388 1.42 -17.89 -0.56
N THR A 389 1.79 -18.86 -1.40
CA THR A 389 2.37 -20.14 -0.94
C THR A 389 3.90 -20.14 -0.91
N PHE A 390 4.58 -19.08 -1.34
CA PHE A 390 6.03 -18.95 -1.22
C PHE A 390 6.44 -18.81 0.24
N ARG A 391 7.56 -19.43 0.62
CA ARG A 391 8.15 -19.24 1.95
C ARG A 391 8.70 -17.82 2.13
N ASN A 392 8.85 -17.38 3.37
CA ASN A 392 9.38 -16.06 3.74
C ASN A 392 8.64 -14.91 3.06
N VAL A 393 7.30 -14.95 3.08
CA VAL A 393 6.42 -13.88 2.63
C VAL A 393 5.71 -13.29 3.83
N MET A 394 5.63 -11.96 3.89
CA MET A 394 4.82 -11.20 4.85
C MET A 394 3.87 -10.28 4.09
N TYR A 395 2.78 -9.89 4.73
CA TYR A 395 1.75 -9.02 4.16
C TYR A 395 1.87 -7.62 4.76
N THR A 396 1.87 -6.59 3.91
CA THR A 396 1.99 -5.23 4.41
C THR A 396 0.65 -4.69 4.88
N PHE A 397 0.72 -3.89 5.94
CA PHE A 397 -0.37 -3.06 6.40
C PHE A 397 0.12 -1.62 6.56
N HIS A 398 -0.66 -0.66 6.01
CA HIS A 398 -0.39 0.76 6.14
C HIS A 398 -1.47 1.44 6.95
N PHE A 399 -1.07 2.41 7.78
CA PHE A 399 -2.02 3.24 8.52
C PHE A 399 -1.52 4.66 8.71
N TYR A 400 -2.46 5.57 8.91
CA TYR A 400 -2.21 6.96 9.28
C TYR A 400 -3.03 7.26 10.53
N ALA A 401 -2.36 7.53 11.66
CA ALA A 401 -2.94 7.43 12.98
C ALA A 401 -4.09 8.42 13.23
N ALA A 402 -4.05 9.61 12.63
CA ALA A 402 -5.14 10.57 12.74
C ALA A 402 -6.41 10.16 11.97
N SER A 403 -6.29 9.25 10.97
CA SER A 403 -7.41 8.76 10.18
C SER A 403 -7.88 7.36 10.57
N HIS A 404 -6.97 6.48 10.98
CA HIS A 404 -7.22 5.06 11.22
C HIS A 404 -7.25 4.78 12.72
N ARG A 405 -8.42 4.39 13.22
CA ARG A 405 -8.73 4.31 14.66
C ARG A 405 -8.90 2.85 15.13
N ASP A 406 -9.67 2.67 16.21
CA ASP A 406 -9.87 1.38 16.88
C ASP A 406 -10.46 0.29 16.00
N ASP A 407 -11.32 0.66 15.05
CA ASP A 407 -11.87 -0.26 14.04
C ASP A 407 -10.77 -0.95 13.24
N ARG A 408 -9.77 -0.18 12.78
CA ARG A 408 -8.62 -0.70 12.05
C ARG A 408 -7.65 -1.47 12.97
N ARG A 409 -7.39 -0.95 14.18
CA ARG A 409 -6.57 -1.65 15.19
C ARG A 409 -7.15 -3.02 15.54
N ALA A 410 -8.46 -3.14 15.69
CA ALA A 410 -9.12 -4.41 15.95
C ALA A 410 -8.89 -5.45 14.83
N VAL A 411 -8.93 -5.03 13.57
CA VAL A 411 -8.64 -5.92 12.43
C VAL A 411 -7.18 -6.36 12.45
N VAL A 412 -6.22 -5.44 12.65
CA VAL A 412 -4.80 -5.80 12.72
C VAL A 412 -4.52 -6.75 13.88
N ALA A 413 -5.12 -6.51 15.07
CA ALA A 413 -4.99 -7.40 16.22
C ALA A 413 -5.54 -8.81 15.96
N ARG A 414 -6.58 -8.93 15.12
CA ARG A 414 -7.14 -10.22 14.70
C ARG A 414 -6.26 -10.88 13.64
N ALA A 415 -5.88 -10.14 12.61
CA ALA A 415 -5.05 -10.62 11.50
C ALA A 415 -3.67 -11.11 11.98
N ALA A 416 -3.05 -10.43 12.93
CA ALA A 416 -1.74 -10.78 13.49
C ALA A 416 -1.68 -12.17 14.14
N LYS A 417 -2.83 -12.77 14.46
CA LYS A 417 -2.90 -14.15 15.01
C LYS A 417 -2.72 -15.22 13.95
N SER A 418 -2.87 -14.87 12.67
CA SER A 418 -2.92 -15.84 11.57
C SER A 418 -2.11 -15.44 10.34
N LEU A 419 -1.72 -14.17 10.21
CA LEU A 419 -0.94 -13.65 9.09
C LEU A 419 0.37 -13.01 9.59
N PRO A 420 1.50 -13.27 8.93
CA PRO A 420 2.75 -12.56 9.15
C PRO A 420 2.64 -11.13 8.59
N LEU A 421 2.45 -10.14 9.47
CA LEU A 421 2.24 -8.75 9.10
C LEU A 421 3.54 -7.93 9.24
N PHE A 422 3.69 -6.94 8.35
CA PHE A 422 4.72 -5.92 8.41
C PHE A 422 4.08 -4.56 8.11
N VAL A 423 4.26 -3.58 8.99
CA VAL A 423 3.82 -2.19 8.74
C VAL A 423 4.96 -1.46 8.05
N SER A 424 5.03 -1.59 6.72
CA SER A 424 6.11 -1.00 5.92
C SER A 424 5.96 0.51 5.76
N GLU A 425 4.77 1.06 6.05
CA GLU A 425 4.50 2.48 6.06
C GLU A 425 3.44 2.85 7.09
N PHE A 426 3.68 3.90 7.87
CA PHE A 426 2.65 4.55 8.68
C PHE A 426 2.96 6.04 8.88
N GLY A 427 1.91 6.82 9.19
CA GLY A 427 2.03 8.24 9.55
C GLY A 427 1.33 8.58 10.86
N THR A 428 1.79 9.66 11.51
CA THR A 428 1.17 10.21 12.74
C THR A 428 -0.03 11.11 12.43
N GLN A 429 -0.12 11.60 11.21
CA GLN A 429 -1.13 12.53 10.67
C GLN A 429 -2.25 11.79 9.93
N THR A 430 -3.01 12.52 9.11
CA THR A 430 -4.05 11.94 8.26
C THR A 430 -3.45 11.17 7.07
N PHE A 431 -4.25 10.32 6.42
CA PHE A 431 -3.84 9.54 5.24
C PHE A 431 -3.45 10.38 4.02
N THR A 432 -3.65 11.69 4.06
CA THR A 432 -3.16 12.60 3.01
C THR A 432 -1.65 12.86 3.09
N GLY A 433 -1.00 12.40 4.15
CA GLY A 433 0.40 12.70 4.44
C GLY A 433 0.60 14.05 5.15
N ASP A 434 -0.48 14.78 5.45
CA ASP A 434 -0.46 16.11 6.05
C ASP A 434 -1.58 16.26 7.10
N GLY A 435 -1.64 17.42 7.76
CA GLY A 435 -2.60 17.74 8.83
C GLY A 435 -1.98 17.58 10.23
N ALA A 436 -2.82 17.64 11.25
CA ALA A 436 -2.35 17.53 12.63
C ALA A 436 -1.83 16.12 12.94
N ASN A 437 -0.71 16.06 13.66
CA ASN A 437 -0.21 14.82 14.22
C ASN A 437 -1.13 14.35 15.38
N ASP A 438 -1.44 13.05 15.41
CA ASP A 438 -2.17 12.40 16.49
C ASP A 438 -1.25 11.41 17.21
N PHE A 439 -0.49 11.90 18.18
CA PHE A 439 0.48 11.08 18.90
C PHE A 439 -0.15 10.09 19.86
N ASP A 440 -1.35 10.36 20.38
CA ASP A 440 -2.07 9.42 21.25
C ASP A 440 -2.53 8.21 20.45
N SER A 441 -3.17 8.44 19.30
CA SER A 441 -3.54 7.36 18.39
C SER A 441 -2.32 6.62 17.83
N THR A 442 -1.22 7.35 17.56
CA THR A 442 0.05 6.72 17.12
C THR A 442 0.62 5.84 18.22
N THR A 443 0.58 6.28 19.48
CA THR A 443 1.03 5.48 20.64
C THR A 443 0.23 4.18 20.72
N ALA A 444 -1.10 4.27 20.65
CA ALA A 444 -1.96 3.08 20.67
C ALA A 444 -1.65 2.09 19.53
N TRP A 445 -1.34 2.59 18.34
CA TRP A 445 -0.87 1.77 17.23
C TRP A 445 0.47 1.10 17.54
N LEU A 446 1.48 1.87 17.94
CA LEU A 446 2.83 1.34 18.20
C LEU A 446 2.84 0.31 19.35
N ASP A 447 1.98 0.48 20.37
CA ASP A 447 1.82 -0.48 21.45
C ASP A 447 1.16 -1.80 20.96
N LEU A 448 0.19 -1.72 20.06
CA LEU A 448 -0.37 -2.89 19.38
C LEU A 448 0.72 -3.62 18.57
N LEU A 449 1.50 -2.88 17.76
CA LEU A 449 2.57 -3.46 16.95
C LEU A 449 3.66 -4.11 17.84
N LYS A 450 4.04 -3.47 18.95
CA LYS A 450 4.98 -4.01 19.92
C LYS A 450 4.48 -5.32 20.54
N SER A 451 3.22 -5.35 20.97
CA SER A 451 2.62 -6.53 21.59
C SER A 451 2.56 -7.75 20.66
N ASN A 452 2.48 -7.53 19.35
CA ASN A 452 2.44 -8.55 18.31
C ASN A 452 3.78 -8.72 17.58
N LYS A 453 4.86 -8.03 17.99
CA LYS A 453 6.18 -8.03 17.32
C LYS A 453 6.11 -7.70 15.82
N ILE A 454 5.20 -6.82 15.42
CA ILE A 454 5.04 -6.35 14.05
C ILE A 454 6.04 -5.22 13.81
N SER A 455 6.95 -5.39 12.85
CA SER A 455 7.93 -4.39 12.42
C SER A 455 7.26 -3.20 11.75
N TYR A 456 7.89 -2.01 11.83
CA TYR A 456 7.30 -0.80 11.29
C TYR A 456 8.30 0.23 10.76
N ALA A 457 7.89 1.00 9.73
CA ALA A 457 8.58 2.19 9.23
C ALA A 457 7.65 3.40 9.18
N MET A 458 8.08 4.53 9.76
CA MET A 458 7.33 5.78 9.63
C MET A 458 7.59 6.44 8.29
N TRP A 459 6.56 6.92 7.66
CA TRP A 459 6.57 7.83 6.51
C TRP A 459 6.65 9.28 7.00
N SER A 460 7.71 10.12 6.73
CA SER A 460 8.83 9.77 5.88
C SER A 460 10.11 10.51 6.28
N LEU A 461 11.26 9.97 5.90
CA LEU A 461 12.57 10.61 6.04
C LEU A 461 12.76 11.66 4.93
N SER A 462 12.15 12.82 5.13
CA SER A 462 12.11 13.97 4.22
C SER A 462 12.13 15.27 5.01
N ASP A 463 12.33 16.41 4.32
CA ASP A 463 12.28 17.76 4.89
C ASP A 463 11.24 18.64 4.17
N GLY A 464 10.17 18.02 3.68
CA GLY A 464 9.00 18.70 3.14
C GLY A 464 8.30 19.57 4.19
N ARG A 465 7.30 20.31 3.73
CA ARG A 465 6.47 21.15 4.61
C ARG A 465 5.31 20.37 5.22
N GLU A 466 5.03 19.20 4.69
CA GLU A 466 4.00 18.30 5.20
C GLU A 466 4.36 17.79 6.60
N SER A 467 3.36 17.57 7.43
CA SER A 467 3.54 17.15 8.83
C SER A 467 4.13 15.72 8.96
N ASN A 468 4.14 14.93 7.87
CA ASN A 468 4.79 13.63 7.80
C ASN A 468 6.33 13.70 7.74
N SER A 469 6.90 14.85 7.40
CA SER A 469 8.35 14.99 7.23
C SER A 469 9.07 14.87 8.56
N ALA A 470 10.05 13.98 8.66
CA ALA A 470 10.83 13.79 9.88
C ALA A 470 11.83 14.91 10.16
N PHE A 471 12.35 15.52 9.11
CA PHE A 471 13.24 16.66 9.22
C PHE A 471 12.52 17.99 9.10
N ARG A 472 13.07 19.03 9.68
CA ARG A 472 12.64 20.42 9.43
C ARG A 472 12.97 20.82 7.99
N PRO A 473 12.18 21.71 7.38
CA PRO A 473 12.46 22.22 6.04
C PRO A 473 13.88 22.78 5.91
N GLY A 474 14.57 22.37 4.84
CA GLY A 474 15.94 22.80 4.53
C GLY A 474 17.04 21.93 5.15
N THR A 475 16.72 20.95 5.99
CA THR A 475 17.72 20.05 6.59
C THR A 475 18.46 19.24 5.53
N CYS A 476 17.78 18.77 4.49
CA CYS A 476 18.37 17.94 3.44
C CYS A 476 19.26 18.71 2.46
N ALA A 477 19.25 20.04 2.50
CA ALA A 477 20.23 20.86 1.78
C ALA A 477 21.60 20.93 2.49
N GLY A 478 21.65 20.53 3.77
CA GLY A 478 22.85 20.47 4.58
C GLY A 478 23.47 19.08 4.66
N THR A 479 24.43 18.94 5.58
CA THR A 479 25.14 17.67 5.84
C THR A 479 24.85 17.09 7.23
N ARG A 480 24.13 17.83 8.08
CA ARG A 480 23.83 17.44 9.46
C ARG A 480 22.42 16.86 9.58
N PHE A 481 22.34 15.60 9.93
CA PHE A 481 21.09 14.85 10.10
C PHE A 481 20.87 14.33 11.54
N ALA A 482 21.90 14.38 12.38
CA ALA A 482 21.83 13.95 13.78
C ALA A 482 21.38 15.11 14.70
N GLY A 483 20.80 14.75 15.85
CA GLY A 483 20.32 15.69 16.86
C GLY A 483 18.83 16.03 16.69
N THR A 484 18.22 16.49 17.78
CA THR A 484 16.76 16.78 17.80
C THR A 484 16.38 18.14 17.20
N ASP A 485 17.35 19.02 17.03
CA ASP A 485 17.17 20.37 16.49
C ASP A 485 16.94 20.39 14.97
N VAL A 486 17.37 19.36 14.25
CA VAL A 486 17.07 19.17 12.83
C VAL A 486 15.71 18.50 12.57
N LEU A 487 15.05 18.02 13.64
CA LEU A 487 13.83 17.23 13.52
C LEU A 487 12.56 18.08 13.62
N SER A 488 11.57 17.70 12.83
CA SER A 488 10.19 18.14 12.99
C SER A 488 9.58 17.61 14.31
N GLU A 489 8.32 17.93 14.57
CA GLU A 489 7.59 17.35 15.69
C GLU A 489 7.41 15.85 15.53
N ALA A 490 6.96 15.38 14.35
CA ALA A 490 6.82 13.97 14.03
C ALA A 490 8.17 13.23 14.11
N GLY A 491 9.25 13.85 13.60
CA GLY A 491 10.60 13.29 13.67
C GLY A 491 11.09 13.10 15.11
N ARG A 492 10.87 14.08 15.99
CA ARG A 492 11.22 13.94 17.41
C ARG A 492 10.42 12.84 18.10
N TYR A 493 9.13 12.78 17.83
CA TYR A 493 8.26 11.75 18.39
C TYR A 493 8.73 10.34 17.98
N ILE A 494 8.87 10.07 16.69
CA ILE A 494 9.23 8.72 16.25
C ILE A 494 10.65 8.33 16.64
N ARG A 495 11.62 9.27 16.62
CA ARG A 495 12.95 8.99 17.16
C ARG A 495 12.90 8.52 18.60
N SER A 496 12.09 9.18 19.45
CA SER A 496 11.93 8.76 20.86
C SER A 496 11.34 7.34 20.96
N ARG A 497 10.38 6.98 20.10
CA ARG A 497 9.74 5.64 20.08
C ARG A 497 10.71 4.55 19.59
N ILE A 498 11.54 4.85 18.59
CA ILE A 498 12.60 3.94 18.14
C ILE A 498 13.61 3.69 19.27
N LEU A 499 14.09 4.75 19.94
CA LEU A 499 15.04 4.66 21.05
C LEU A 499 14.52 3.86 22.25
N THR A 500 13.26 4.05 22.65
CA THR A 500 12.67 3.34 23.81
C THR A 500 12.54 1.84 23.60
N GLY A 501 12.61 1.37 22.36
CA GLY A 501 12.63 -0.05 22.05
C GLY A 501 14.01 -0.71 22.10
N VAL A 502 15.10 0.04 22.23
CA VAL A 502 16.50 -0.47 22.21
C VAL A 502 16.81 -1.44 23.37
N GLY A 503 16.00 -1.50 24.40
CA GLY A 503 16.18 -2.43 25.52
C GLY A 503 15.45 -3.78 25.41
N SER A 504 14.56 -3.96 24.43
CA SER A 504 13.68 -5.15 24.36
C SER A 504 14.11 -6.22 23.35
N THR A 505 15.17 -5.96 22.59
CA THR A 505 15.72 -6.87 21.55
C THR A 505 17.22 -7.17 21.75
N ARG A 506 17.77 -6.83 22.92
CA ARG A 506 19.17 -7.16 23.29
C ARG A 506 19.20 -8.23 24.37
#